data_35d0d2305e2b8a669511d1e223ea571c
#
_entry.id   35d0d2305e2b8a669511d1e223ea571c
#
_cell.length_a   1.000
_cell.length_b   1.000
_cell.length_c   1.000
_cell.angle_alpha   90.00
_cell.angle_beta   90.00
_cell.angle_gamma   90.00
#
_symmetry.space_group_name_H-M   'P 1'
#
loop_
_entity.id
_entity.type
_entity.pdbx_description
1 polymer ?
#
loop_
_entity_poly.entity_id
_entity_poly.type
_entity_poly.pdbx_seq_one_letter_code
_entity_poly.pdbx_strand_id
1 'polypeptide(L)'
;MNKIFTDHGWEDYTYWQTEDKKINNLIKDIDRNGNEGIGKPEPLTGNLAGFWSRRINDKDRLIYKIDDKNIYILACKYHYSNK
;
A
#
# COMPACT_ATOMS: atom_id res chain seq x y z
N MET A 1 -5.10 -1.57 -13.45
CA MET A 1 -3.66 -1.37 -13.24
C MET A 1 -2.95 -2.68 -12.97
N ASN A 2 -1.73 -2.81 -13.42
CA ASN A 2 -0.88 -3.93 -13.05
C ASN A 2 -0.43 -3.77 -11.60
N LYS A 3 -0.30 -4.90 -10.88
CA LYS A 3 0.17 -4.90 -9.50
C LYS A 3 1.59 -5.44 -9.47
N ILE A 4 2.52 -4.60 -9.06
CA ILE A 4 3.95 -4.96 -9.03
C ILE A 4 4.41 -4.91 -7.57
N PHE A 5 4.92 -6.04 -7.10
CA PHE A 5 5.34 -6.19 -5.71
C PHE A 5 6.85 -6.27 -5.64
N THR A 6 7.46 -5.61 -4.65
CA THR A 6 8.80 -5.96 -4.24
C THR A 6 8.74 -7.32 -3.55
N ASP A 7 9.89 -7.97 -3.36
CA ASP A 7 9.91 -9.23 -2.63
C ASP A 7 9.32 -9.07 -1.24
N HIS A 8 9.68 -8.00 -0.56
CA HIS A 8 9.16 -7.70 0.77
C HIS A 8 7.64 -7.44 0.72
N GLY A 9 7.19 -6.67 -0.25
CA GLY A 9 5.76 -6.40 -0.44
C GLY A 9 4.98 -7.68 -0.71
N TRP A 10 5.53 -8.60 -1.46
CA TRP A 10 4.90 -9.89 -1.75
C TRP A 10 4.79 -10.76 -0.51
N GLU A 11 5.84 -10.82 0.30
CA GLU A 11 5.80 -11.55 1.58
C GLU A 11 4.71 -11.01 2.49
N ASP A 12 4.64 -9.69 2.62
CA ASP A 12 3.62 -9.04 3.45
C ASP A 12 2.22 -9.33 2.90
N TYR A 13 2.05 -9.24 1.59
CA TYR A 13 0.76 -9.48 0.95
C TYR A 13 0.29 -10.92 1.21
N THR A 14 1.17 -11.90 1.08
CA THR A 14 0.80 -13.31 1.31
C THR A 14 0.45 -13.57 2.77
N TYR A 15 1.12 -12.88 3.70
CA TYR A 15 0.74 -12.90 5.11
C TYR A 15 -0.72 -12.47 5.28
N TRP A 16 -1.12 -11.37 4.66
CA TRP A 16 -2.49 -10.86 4.80
C TRP A 16 -3.54 -11.77 4.18
N GLN A 17 -3.19 -12.58 3.20
CA GLN A 17 -4.16 -13.49 2.58
C GLN A 17 -4.68 -14.55 3.57
N THR A 18 -3.92 -14.84 4.63
CA THR A 18 -4.35 -15.78 5.65
C THR A 18 -4.87 -15.10 6.92
N GLU A 19 -4.53 -13.83 7.13
CA GLU A 19 -4.88 -13.12 8.36
C GLU A 19 -6.09 -12.21 8.21
N ASP A 20 -6.09 -11.34 7.22
CA ASP A 20 -7.17 -10.39 7.01
C ASP A 20 -7.10 -9.86 5.58
N LYS A 21 -8.06 -10.21 4.77
CA LYS A 21 -8.08 -9.83 3.36
C LYS A 21 -8.47 -8.36 3.11
N LYS A 22 -8.53 -7.55 4.13
CA LYS A 22 -8.80 -6.11 4.00
C LYS A 22 -7.81 -5.43 3.05
N ILE A 23 -6.58 -5.92 3.00
CA ILE A 23 -5.56 -5.44 2.07
C ILE A 23 -6.05 -5.48 0.61
N ASN A 24 -6.82 -6.50 0.26
CA ASN A 24 -7.34 -6.64 -1.10
C ASN A 24 -8.31 -5.51 -1.45
N ASN A 25 -9.12 -5.08 -0.49
CA ASN A 25 -10.04 -3.97 -0.70
C ASN A 25 -9.29 -2.64 -0.90
N LEU A 26 -8.20 -2.46 -0.17
CA LEU A 26 -7.36 -1.28 -0.33
C LEU A 26 -6.74 -1.23 -1.73
N ILE A 27 -6.21 -2.35 -2.21
CA ILE A 27 -5.61 -2.42 -3.54
C ILE A 27 -6.66 -2.17 -4.63
N LYS A 28 -7.85 -2.74 -4.49
CA LYS A 28 -8.95 -2.48 -5.42
C LYS A 28 -9.36 -1.02 -5.43
N ASP A 29 -9.34 -0.37 -4.26
CA ASP A 29 -9.68 1.03 -4.17
C ASP A 29 -8.64 1.91 -4.84
N ILE A 30 -7.36 1.56 -4.75
CA ILE A 30 -6.30 2.26 -5.47
C ILE A 30 -6.52 2.15 -6.98
N ASP A 31 -6.88 0.97 -7.48
CA ASP A 31 -7.20 0.75 -8.88
C ASP A 31 -8.31 1.69 -9.36
N ARG A 32 -9.28 1.95 -8.50
CA ARG A 32 -10.47 2.73 -8.84
C ARG A 32 -10.27 4.22 -8.63
N ASN A 33 -9.63 4.61 -7.55
CA ASN A 33 -9.60 5.99 -7.09
C ASN A 33 -8.20 6.62 -7.01
N GLY A 34 -7.15 5.88 -7.35
CA GLY A 34 -5.80 6.41 -7.30
C GLY A 34 -5.35 6.73 -5.88
N ASN A 35 -4.94 7.97 -5.66
CA ASN A 35 -4.46 8.40 -4.34
C ASN A 35 -5.56 9.04 -3.48
N GLU A 36 -6.80 8.69 -3.75
CA GLU A 36 -7.94 9.10 -2.93
C GLU A 36 -8.73 7.85 -2.55
N GLY A 37 -9.54 7.94 -1.50
CA GLY A 37 -10.41 6.82 -1.13
C GLY A 37 -10.17 6.32 0.29
N ILE A 38 -10.39 5.02 0.49
CA ILE A 38 -10.39 4.43 1.83
C ILE A 38 -8.97 4.28 2.41
N GLY A 39 -8.88 4.15 3.72
CA GLY A 39 -7.60 3.93 4.39
C GLY A 39 -6.77 5.18 4.61
N LYS A 40 -7.37 6.36 4.48
CA LYS A 40 -6.71 7.65 4.71
C LYS A 40 -5.40 7.77 3.91
N PRO A 41 -5.46 7.79 2.57
CA PRO A 41 -4.26 7.93 1.74
C PRO A 41 -3.45 9.17 2.12
N GLU A 42 -2.15 9.02 2.25
CA GLU A 42 -1.28 10.08 2.71
C GLU A 42 0.05 10.01 1.96
N PRO A 43 0.53 11.14 1.38
CA PRO A 43 1.83 11.14 0.71
C PRO A 43 2.95 11.07 1.75
N LEU A 44 4.00 10.35 1.40
CA LEU A 44 5.18 10.21 2.24
C LEU A 44 6.27 11.18 1.79
N THR A 45 7.22 11.46 2.69
CA THR A 45 8.31 12.39 2.43
C THR A 45 9.66 11.70 2.70
N GLY A 46 10.75 12.46 2.59
CA GLY A 46 12.08 11.93 2.85
C GLY A 46 12.46 10.83 1.88
N ASN A 47 12.98 9.75 2.41
CA ASN A 47 13.42 8.60 1.60
C ASN A 47 12.28 7.92 0.86
N LEU A 48 11.05 8.16 1.28
CA LEU A 48 9.87 7.58 0.67
C LEU A 48 9.06 8.60 -0.14
N ALA A 49 9.66 9.72 -0.50
CA ALA A 49 9.01 10.71 -1.35
C ALA A 49 8.55 10.05 -2.66
N GLY A 50 7.31 10.33 -3.06
CA GLY A 50 6.70 9.70 -4.22
C GLY A 50 5.86 8.48 -3.89
N PHE A 51 6.04 7.92 -2.71
CA PHE A 51 5.18 6.85 -2.21
C PHE A 51 4.06 7.43 -1.37
N TRP A 52 3.03 6.60 -1.19
CA TRP A 52 1.85 6.91 -0.38
C TRP A 52 1.62 5.80 0.61
N SER A 53 0.91 6.10 1.69
CA SER A 53 0.48 5.08 2.63
C SER A 53 -1.03 5.07 2.76
N ARG A 54 -1.58 3.88 3.02
CA ARG A 54 -2.97 3.71 3.43
C ARG A 54 -3.01 2.83 4.67
N ARG A 55 -3.92 3.10 5.57
CA ARG A 55 -4.08 2.31 6.79
C ARG A 55 -4.73 0.98 6.48
N ILE A 56 -4.12 -0.09 6.96
CA ILE A 56 -4.74 -1.42 6.99
C ILE A 56 -5.47 -1.58 8.33
N ASN A 57 -4.80 -1.20 9.40
CA ASN A 57 -5.33 -1.14 10.76
C ASN A 57 -4.54 -0.09 11.54
N ASP A 58 -4.67 -0.03 12.85
CA ASP A 58 -3.96 0.97 13.66
C ASP A 58 -2.44 0.86 13.58
N LYS A 59 -1.95 -0.32 13.29
CA LYS A 59 -0.54 -0.65 13.35
C LYS A 59 0.11 -0.74 11.98
N ASP A 60 -0.60 -1.29 11.00
CA ASP A 60 -0.03 -1.65 9.72
C ASP A 60 -0.46 -0.71 8.60
N ARG A 61 0.46 -0.47 7.67
CA ARG A 61 0.25 0.42 6.53
C ARG A 61 0.61 -0.27 5.23
N LEU A 62 -0.17 0.03 4.21
CA LEU A 62 0.17 -0.31 2.82
C LEU A 62 1.00 0.84 2.26
N ILE A 63 2.22 0.56 1.86
CA ILE A 63 3.12 1.56 1.25
C ILE A 63 3.21 1.27 -0.24
N TYR A 64 2.83 2.24 -1.04
CA TYR A 64 2.69 2.03 -2.49
C TYR A 64 2.96 3.32 -3.25
N LYS A 65 3.13 3.18 -4.56
CA LYS A 65 3.06 4.32 -5.48
C LYS A 65 2.35 3.87 -6.76
N ILE A 66 1.85 4.82 -7.53
CA ILE A 66 1.15 4.53 -8.77
C ILE A 66 1.74 5.35 -9.92
N ASP A 67 1.61 4.79 -11.12
CA ASP A 67 1.79 5.53 -12.36
C ASP A 67 0.58 5.23 -13.26
N ASP A 68 0.67 5.57 -14.55
CA ASP A 68 -0.47 5.43 -15.46
C ASP A 68 -1.00 4.00 -15.55
N LYS A 69 -0.15 3.01 -15.35
CA LYS A 69 -0.50 1.61 -15.62
C LYS A 69 -0.29 0.68 -14.43
N ASN A 70 0.44 1.12 -13.40
CA ASN A 70 0.92 0.22 -12.37
C ASN A 70 0.67 0.73 -10.96
N ILE A 71 0.44 -0.22 -10.06
CA ILE A 71 0.53 -0.02 -8.62
C ILE A 71 1.77 -0.76 -8.16
N TYR A 72 2.71 -0.04 -7.54
CA TYR A 72 3.92 -0.64 -6.99
C TYR A 72 3.74 -0.77 -5.47
N ILE A 73 3.81 -1.99 -4.96
CA ILE A 73 3.62 -2.26 -3.54
C ILE A 73 4.97 -2.57 -2.91
N LEU A 74 5.42 -1.65 -2.07
CA LEU A 74 6.71 -1.72 -1.40
C LEU A 74 6.66 -2.61 -0.17
N ALA A 75 5.61 -2.44 0.63
CA ALA A 75 5.42 -3.15 1.89
C ALA A 75 3.99 -2.98 2.34
N CYS A 76 3.48 -3.88 3.18
CA CYS A 76 2.12 -3.72 3.70
C CYS A 76 1.92 -4.35 5.08
N LYS A 77 2.94 -4.38 5.91
CA LYS A 77 2.78 -5.00 7.23
C LYS A 77 3.06 -4.09 8.41
N TYR A 78 4.04 -3.22 8.34
CA TYR A 78 4.40 -2.39 9.49
C TYR A 78 4.10 -0.93 9.24
N HIS A 79 4.12 -0.15 10.32
CA HIS A 79 4.01 1.30 10.23
C HIS A 79 5.37 1.89 9.91
N TYR A 80 5.46 2.57 8.78
CA TYR A 80 6.69 3.20 8.33
C TYR A 80 6.71 4.65 8.79
N SER A 81 7.78 5.03 9.45
CA SER A 81 7.99 6.41 9.88
C SER A 81 8.38 7.26 8.68
N ASN A 82 7.82 8.45 8.62
CA ASN A 82 8.04 9.39 7.53
C ASN A 82 8.98 10.53 7.97
N LYS A 83 10.07 10.17 8.54
CA LYS A 83 11.04 11.14 9.07
C LYS A 83 12.07 11.57 8.04
#